data_e972e8c4381f6e2c5b0fcb614e8e0f65
#
_entry.id   e972e8c4381f6e2c5b0fcb614e8e0f65
#
_cell.length_a   1.000
_cell.length_b   1.000
_cell.length_c   1.000
_cell.angle_alpha   90.00
_cell.angle_beta   90.00
_cell.angle_gamma   90.00
#
_symmetry.space_group_name_H-M   'P 1'
#
loop_
_entity.id
_entity.type
_entity.pdbx_description
1 polymer ?
#
loop_
_entity_poly.entity_id
_entity_poly.type
_entity_poly.pdbx_seq_one_letter_code
_entity_poly.pdbx_strand_id
1 'polypeptide(L)'
;YQKGQVVSRTLAQNDALSVTLFSFDKGEEISTHSSGGDAFVTCLDGVGRITIDGVDYDLKEGDSIVMPAGHPHAVFGAEQFKMLLVVVF
;
A
#
# COMPACT_ATOMS: atom_id res chain seq x y z
N TYR A 1 -6.03 -11.72 7.58
CA TYR A 1 -6.86 -11.42 6.39
C TYR A 1 -8.33 -11.59 6.71
N GLN A 2 -9.16 -10.68 6.22
CA GLN A 2 -10.61 -10.75 6.31
C GLN A 2 -11.18 -10.95 4.91
N LYS A 3 -12.06 -11.95 4.76
CA LYS A 3 -12.66 -12.30 3.48
C LYS A 3 -13.38 -11.10 2.85
N GLY A 4 -13.02 -10.78 1.60
CA GLY A 4 -13.63 -9.72 0.81
C GLY A 4 -13.35 -8.31 1.33
N GLN A 5 -12.27 -8.12 2.11
CA GLN A 5 -11.99 -6.84 2.76
C GLN A 5 -10.54 -6.41 2.62
N VAL A 6 -10.35 -5.09 2.69
CA VAL A 6 -9.08 -4.46 3.03
C VAL A 6 -9.19 -4.04 4.50
N VAL A 7 -8.25 -4.49 5.31
CA VAL A 7 -8.20 -4.14 6.73
C VAL A 7 -6.94 -3.32 6.99
N SER A 8 -7.08 -2.22 7.71
CA SER A 8 -5.94 -1.37 8.05
C SER A 8 -5.84 -1.16 9.55
N ARG A 9 -4.61 -0.99 10.03
CA ARG A 9 -4.31 -0.66 11.41
C ARG A 9 -3.20 0.38 11.46
N THR A 10 -3.52 1.55 11.98
CA THR A 10 -2.53 2.60 12.19
C THR A 10 -1.70 2.27 13.43
N LEU A 11 -0.39 2.16 13.26
CA LEU A 11 0.56 1.86 14.34
C LEU A 11 1.12 3.12 14.97
N ALA A 12 1.34 4.17 14.18
CA ALA A 12 1.86 5.45 14.64
C ALA A 12 1.40 6.55 13.69
N GLN A 13 1.13 7.73 14.23
CA GLN A 13 0.76 8.90 13.43
C GLN A 13 1.09 10.17 14.19
N ASN A 14 1.75 11.11 13.49
CA ASN A 14 2.02 12.46 13.97
C ASN A 14 2.12 13.42 12.78
N ASP A 15 2.54 14.67 13.04
CA ASP A 15 2.64 15.69 11.98
C ASP A 15 3.71 15.39 10.94
N ALA A 16 4.68 14.53 11.26
CA ALA A 16 5.80 14.21 10.38
C ALA A 16 5.54 12.96 9.54
N LEU A 17 4.85 11.94 10.10
CA LEU A 17 4.66 10.67 9.42
C LEU A 17 3.44 9.90 9.92
N SER A 18 3.01 8.91 9.13
CA SER A 18 2.08 7.88 9.56
C SER A 18 2.61 6.51 9.17
N VAL A 19 2.35 5.50 10.02
CA VAL A 19 2.73 4.10 9.80
C VAL A 19 1.47 3.25 9.92
N THR A 20 1.11 2.54 8.86
CA THR A 20 -0.11 1.73 8.80
C THR A 20 0.18 0.36 8.23
N LEU A 21 -0.38 -0.67 8.85
CA LEU A 21 -0.42 -2.02 8.30
C LEU A 21 -1.71 -2.21 7.52
N PHE A 22 -1.61 -2.84 6.35
CA PHE A 22 -2.76 -3.21 5.53
C PHE A 22 -2.74 -4.70 5.25
N SER A 23 -3.92 -5.29 5.25
CA SER A 23 -4.15 -6.67 4.79
C SER A 23 -5.25 -6.65 3.73
N PHE A 24 -4.94 -7.17 2.54
CA PHE A 24 -5.86 -7.25 1.41
C PHE A 24 -6.23 -8.70 1.19
N ASP A 25 -7.52 -9.01 1.15
CA ASP A 25 -7.93 -10.28 0.58
C ASP A 25 -7.64 -10.28 -0.93
N LYS A 26 -7.49 -11.45 -1.52
CA LYS A 26 -7.25 -11.57 -2.96
C LYS A 26 -8.33 -10.86 -3.75
N GLY A 27 -7.93 -10.00 -4.68
CA GLY A 27 -8.83 -9.25 -5.54
C GLY A 27 -9.34 -7.94 -4.97
N GLU A 28 -9.06 -7.66 -3.70
CA GLU A 28 -9.46 -6.40 -3.09
C GLU A 28 -8.46 -5.28 -3.42
N GLU A 29 -8.94 -4.04 -3.44
CA GLU A 29 -8.11 -2.92 -3.87
C GLU A 29 -8.43 -1.62 -3.12
N ILE A 30 -7.45 -0.72 -3.14
CA ILE A 30 -7.64 0.69 -2.88
C ILE A 30 -7.53 1.39 -4.22
N SER A 31 -8.61 2.06 -4.64
CA SER A 31 -8.68 2.73 -5.94
C SER A 31 -7.68 3.88 -6.06
N THR A 32 -7.48 4.34 -7.29
CA THR A 32 -6.52 5.40 -7.60
C THR A 32 -6.79 6.66 -6.78
N HIS A 33 -5.75 7.14 -6.14
CA HIS A 33 -5.74 8.38 -5.35
C HIS A 33 -4.32 8.94 -5.34
N SER A 34 -4.15 10.11 -4.75
CA SER A 34 -2.82 10.69 -4.50
C SER A 34 -2.72 11.15 -3.06
N SER A 35 -1.51 11.24 -2.54
CA SER A 35 -1.28 11.75 -1.20
C SER A 35 -0.36 12.98 -1.21
N GLY A 36 -0.45 13.79 -0.15
CA GLY A 36 0.41 14.97 0.00
C GLY A 36 1.83 14.65 0.46
N GLY A 37 2.10 13.41 0.87
CA GLY A 37 3.42 12.96 1.30
C GLY A 37 3.93 11.80 0.46
N ASP A 38 5.23 11.55 0.51
CA ASP A 38 5.83 10.37 -0.10
C ASP A 38 5.44 9.14 0.70
N ALA A 39 4.98 8.10 0.03
CA ALA A 39 4.52 6.86 0.64
C ALA A 39 5.50 5.71 0.33
N PHE A 40 6.08 5.15 1.38
CA PHE A 40 6.98 4.00 1.29
C PHE A 40 6.18 2.73 1.62
N VAL A 41 6.18 1.77 0.70
CA VAL A 41 5.47 0.50 0.84
C VAL A 41 6.45 -0.66 0.88
N THR A 42 6.30 -1.53 1.87
CA THR A 42 7.01 -2.81 1.94
C THR A 42 6.00 -3.94 1.98
N CYS A 43 6.15 -4.89 1.06
CA CYS A 43 5.35 -6.11 1.07
C CYS A 43 5.84 -7.03 2.20
N LEU A 44 4.93 -7.41 3.10
CA LEU A 44 5.23 -8.30 4.23
C LEU A 44 4.80 -9.73 3.95
N ASP A 45 3.80 -9.94 3.11
CA ASP A 45 3.24 -11.25 2.80
C ASP A 45 2.47 -11.19 1.49
N GLY A 46 2.51 -12.26 0.71
CA GLY A 46 1.74 -12.41 -0.51
C GLY A 46 2.28 -11.64 -1.70
N VAL A 47 1.37 -11.23 -2.59
CA VAL A 47 1.70 -10.47 -3.80
C VAL A 47 0.72 -9.30 -3.94
N GLY A 48 1.26 -8.09 -3.98
CA GLY A 48 0.50 -6.87 -4.23
C GLY A 48 0.93 -6.22 -5.53
N ARG A 49 -0.02 -5.56 -6.18
CA ARG A 49 0.25 -4.74 -7.36
C ARG A 49 0.06 -3.28 -7.00
N ILE A 50 1.12 -2.50 -7.18
CA ILE A 50 1.11 -1.07 -7.01
C ILE A 50 1.10 -0.44 -8.39
N THR A 51 0.12 0.42 -8.66
CA THR A 51 0.05 1.17 -9.91
C THR A 51 0.40 2.62 -9.64
N ILE A 52 1.42 3.16 -10.29
CA ILE A 52 1.86 4.55 -10.15
C ILE A 52 1.90 5.17 -11.54
N ASP A 53 1.17 6.27 -11.72
CA ASP A 53 1.07 6.97 -13.03
C ASP A 53 0.69 6.01 -14.17
N GLY A 54 -0.18 5.03 -13.88
CA GLY A 54 -0.63 4.04 -14.85
C GLY A 54 0.33 2.90 -15.12
N VAL A 55 1.48 2.82 -14.42
CA VAL A 55 2.46 1.75 -14.56
C VAL A 55 2.34 0.77 -13.38
N ASP A 56 2.25 -0.52 -13.67
CA ASP A 56 2.08 -1.57 -12.66
C ASP A 56 3.44 -2.11 -12.18
N TYR A 57 3.53 -2.30 -10.86
CA TYR A 57 4.68 -2.90 -10.18
C TYR A 57 4.18 -3.99 -9.25
N ASP A 58 4.61 -5.23 -9.46
CA ASP A 58 4.25 -6.34 -8.56
C ASP A 58 5.29 -6.45 -7.44
N LEU A 59 4.80 -6.49 -6.19
CA LEU A 59 5.63 -6.66 -5.00
C LEU A 59 5.40 -8.04 -4.41
N LYS A 60 6.50 -8.71 -4.10
CA LYS A 60 6.52 -9.96 -3.32
C LYS A 60 7.06 -9.65 -1.92
N GLU A 61 6.98 -10.62 -1.03
CA GLU A 61 7.52 -10.50 0.33
C GLU A 61 8.95 -9.96 0.31
N GLY A 62 9.19 -8.89 1.03
CA GLY A 62 10.47 -8.21 1.14
C GLY A 62 10.71 -7.10 0.12
N ASP A 63 9.89 -6.99 -0.93
CA ASP A 63 10.01 -5.92 -1.90
C ASP A 63 9.44 -4.61 -1.37
N SER A 64 10.04 -3.50 -1.77
CA SER A 64 9.61 -2.15 -1.38
C SER A 64 9.53 -1.23 -2.59
N ILE A 65 8.67 -0.22 -2.49
CA ILE A 65 8.52 0.82 -3.50
C ILE A 65 8.15 2.14 -2.85
N VAL A 66 8.51 3.25 -3.47
CA VAL A 66 8.05 4.59 -3.09
C VAL A 66 6.97 5.05 -4.06
N MET A 67 5.84 5.48 -3.52
CA MET A 67 4.79 6.18 -4.26
C MET A 67 4.97 7.66 -4.00
N PRO A 68 5.51 8.44 -4.97
CA PRO A 68 5.82 9.85 -4.74
C PRO A 68 4.60 10.71 -4.46
N ALA A 69 4.76 11.74 -3.65
CA ALA A 69 3.72 12.72 -3.37
C ALA A 69 3.15 13.32 -4.66
N GLY A 70 1.84 13.47 -4.72
CA GLY A 70 1.15 14.08 -5.86
C GLY A 70 1.01 13.21 -7.10
N HIS A 71 1.58 12.00 -7.11
CA HIS A 71 1.41 11.05 -8.22
C HIS A 71 0.22 10.13 -7.96
N PRO A 72 -0.68 9.94 -8.94
CA PRO A 72 -1.79 8.99 -8.80
C PRO A 72 -1.27 7.57 -8.59
N HIS A 73 -1.83 6.88 -7.61
CA HIS A 73 -1.45 5.49 -7.31
C HIS A 73 -2.65 4.67 -6.84
N ALA A 74 -2.58 3.37 -7.06
CA ALA A 74 -3.57 2.39 -6.62
C ALA A 74 -2.86 1.15 -6.08
N VAL A 75 -3.55 0.39 -5.23
CA VAL A 75 -3.03 -0.83 -4.63
C VAL A 75 -4.04 -1.95 -4.82
N PHE A 76 -3.57 -3.11 -5.30
CA PHE A 76 -4.40 -4.27 -5.60
C PHE A 76 -3.78 -5.53 -5.02
N GLY A 77 -4.59 -6.34 -4.32
CA GLY A 77 -4.18 -7.66 -3.85
C GLY A 77 -4.22 -8.69 -4.98
N ALA A 78 -3.10 -8.89 -5.67
CA ALA A 78 -3.01 -9.91 -6.72
C ALA A 78 -3.19 -11.32 -6.13
N GLU A 79 -2.66 -11.52 -4.93
CA GLU A 79 -2.97 -12.61 -4.00
C GLU A 79 -3.36 -11.97 -2.66
N GLN A 80 -3.62 -12.76 -1.62
CA GLN A 80 -3.67 -12.19 -0.28
C GLN A 80 -2.37 -11.45 -0.02
N PHE A 81 -2.45 -10.22 0.47
CA PHE A 81 -1.32 -9.30 0.48
C PHE A 81 -1.31 -8.47 1.76
N LYS A 82 -0.17 -8.43 2.43
CA LYS A 82 0.06 -7.53 3.56
C LYS A 82 1.16 -6.56 3.23
N MET A 83 0.96 -5.30 3.57
CA MET A 83 1.97 -4.27 3.39
C MET A 83 2.08 -3.36 4.60
N LEU A 84 3.29 -2.85 4.81
CA LEU A 84 3.56 -1.74 5.70
C LEU A 84 3.63 -0.47 4.86
N LEU A 85 2.84 0.51 5.23
CA LEU A 85 2.82 1.82 4.55
C LEU A 85 3.35 2.88 5.51
N VAL A 86 4.38 3.59 5.08
CA VAL A 86 4.91 4.75 5.80
C VAL A 86 4.74 5.97 4.91
N VAL A 87 3.95 6.94 5.36
CA VAL A 87 3.78 8.21 4.65
C VAL A 87 4.57 9.27 5.39
N VAL A 88 5.44 9.98 4.68
CA VAL A 88 6.25 11.07 5.20
C VAL A 88 5.66 12.39 4.69
N PHE A 89 5.17 13.20 5.59
CA PHE A 89 4.52 14.46 5.27
C PHE A 89 5.50 15.62 5.08
#